data_11fba47a4bbabf26d88b549342ccdfe6
#
_entry.id   11fba47a4bbabf26d88b549342ccdfe6
#
_cell.length_a   1.000
_cell.length_b   1.000
_cell.length_c   1.000
_cell.angle_alpha   90.00
_cell.angle_beta   90.00
_cell.angle_gamma   90.00
#
_symmetry.space_group_name_H-M   'P 1'
#
loop_
_entity.id
_entity.type
_entity.pdbx_description
1 polymer ?
#
loop_
_entity_poly.entity_id
_entity_poly.type
_entity_poly.pdbx_seq_one_letter_code
_entity_poly.pdbx_strand_id
1 'polypeptide(L)'
;MIVPGYSYPSKGSIYWDTLQKSSDVVAYAILNHNNGEFTSPDANYTRLFKENTQKGLKNIAYVHLSYGERSVDDVLNDVDHYLAFYGRENIKGIFLDETETWTQKGRDQLHSVYQKLKAKDKDLVIVANRGTTVADSSYQDADIFCTYEGSAKDYLTNYRKDVSTWESDASKAKKAMHIIYEANPNDYGKLLAKAKERHVPYVFITSDGSLSYHKTTDYFDELPTQFNQLASLYRTSNKPVEKPAEKLVEKPVEKPVEKPAEKPADNGTSSFFSKMTDRAKEKARLKEERAKEKARLKEERAKEKARLKEEHAKEKARLKEERAKEKARLKEERAKEKARLKAEQAKARERAR
;
A
#
# COMPACT_ATOMS: atom_id res chain seq x y z
N MET A 1 -8.10 -3.19 8.64
CA MET A 1 -7.12 -3.17 7.51
C MET A 1 -7.59 -2.23 6.41
N ILE A 2 -6.67 -1.63 5.64
CA ILE A 2 -6.96 -1.10 4.30
C ILE A 2 -6.26 -2.04 3.32
N VAL A 3 -6.99 -2.61 2.37
CA VAL A 3 -6.49 -3.71 1.54
C VAL A 3 -6.37 -3.26 0.08
N PRO A 4 -5.18 -3.34 -0.53
CA PRO A 4 -5.00 -3.14 -1.97
C PRO A 4 -5.74 -4.23 -2.76
N GLY A 5 -6.86 -3.88 -3.38
CA GLY A 5 -7.71 -4.79 -4.15
C GLY A 5 -7.46 -4.65 -5.64
N TYR A 6 -6.27 -5.09 -6.10
CA TYR A 6 -5.87 -4.91 -7.50
C TYR A 6 -6.22 -6.11 -8.40
N SER A 7 -6.87 -7.15 -7.84
CA SER A 7 -7.39 -8.26 -8.62
C SER A 7 -8.58 -7.83 -9.47
N TYR A 8 -8.57 -8.18 -10.77
CA TYR A 8 -9.68 -7.89 -11.66
C TYR A 8 -10.96 -8.57 -11.17
N PRO A 9 -12.10 -7.86 -11.09
CA PRO A 9 -13.33 -8.35 -10.47
C PRO A 9 -14.12 -9.34 -11.36
N SER A 10 -13.49 -10.45 -11.75
CA SER A 10 -14.15 -11.52 -12.46
C SER A 10 -15.30 -12.09 -11.63
N LYS A 11 -16.36 -12.59 -12.29
CA LYS A 11 -17.45 -13.25 -11.61
C LYS A 11 -16.97 -14.52 -10.91
N GLY A 12 -17.30 -14.67 -9.62
CA GLY A 12 -16.87 -15.81 -8.81
C GLY A 12 -15.41 -15.74 -8.34
N SER A 13 -14.80 -14.56 -8.31
CA SER A 13 -13.47 -14.35 -7.78
C SER A 13 -13.41 -14.69 -6.29
N ILE A 14 -12.60 -15.69 -5.95
CA ILE A 14 -12.36 -16.11 -4.56
C ILE A 14 -11.76 -14.96 -3.74
N TYR A 15 -10.93 -14.14 -4.37
CA TYR A 15 -10.34 -12.94 -3.78
C TYR A 15 -11.41 -12.01 -3.20
N TRP A 16 -12.33 -11.55 -4.06
CA TRP A 16 -13.37 -10.60 -3.65
C TRP A 16 -14.36 -11.22 -2.67
N ASP A 17 -14.70 -12.49 -2.84
CA ASP A 17 -15.52 -13.22 -1.88
C ASP A 17 -14.86 -13.28 -0.48
N THR A 18 -13.55 -13.46 -0.43
CA THR A 18 -12.78 -13.49 0.83
C THR A 18 -12.78 -12.13 1.52
N LEU A 19 -12.56 -11.04 0.77
CA LEU A 19 -12.62 -9.68 1.32
C LEU A 19 -14.02 -9.35 1.84
N GLN A 20 -15.06 -9.67 1.08
CA GLN A 20 -16.46 -9.43 1.45
C GLN A 20 -16.84 -10.16 2.75
N LYS A 21 -16.37 -11.41 2.94
CA LYS A 21 -16.57 -12.18 4.18
C LYS A 21 -15.78 -11.64 5.38
N SER A 22 -14.85 -10.74 5.13
CA SER A 22 -13.99 -10.12 6.15
C SER A 22 -14.26 -8.62 6.31
N SER A 23 -15.43 -8.13 5.88
CA SER A 23 -15.82 -6.72 5.96
C SER A 23 -15.83 -6.16 7.39
N ASP A 24 -15.89 -7.01 8.40
CA ASP A 24 -15.78 -6.66 9.82
C ASP A 24 -14.37 -6.18 10.25
N VAL A 25 -13.32 -6.60 9.55
CA VAL A 25 -11.93 -6.21 9.82
C VAL A 25 -11.27 -5.45 8.68
N VAL A 26 -11.89 -5.40 7.50
CA VAL A 26 -11.46 -4.59 6.36
C VAL A 26 -12.13 -3.23 6.44
N ALA A 27 -11.40 -2.20 6.85
CA ALA A 27 -11.92 -0.84 6.90
C ALA A 27 -12.25 -0.31 5.51
N TYR A 28 -11.33 -0.54 4.56
CA TYR A 28 -11.48 -0.14 3.15
C TYR A 28 -10.83 -1.16 2.22
N ALA A 29 -11.44 -1.41 1.06
CA ALA A 29 -10.83 -2.09 -0.07
C ALA A 29 -10.52 -1.06 -1.17
N ILE A 30 -9.27 -1.05 -1.65
CA ILE A 30 -8.82 -0.17 -2.73
C ILE A 30 -9.15 -0.86 -4.06
N LEU A 31 -9.95 -0.23 -4.91
CA LEU A 31 -10.30 -0.74 -6.23
C LEU A 31 -9.56 0.06 -7.30
N ASN A 32 -8.73 -0.63 -8.08
CA ASN A 32 -7.94 -0.04 -9.14
C ASN A 32 -8.51 -0.41 -10.52
N HIS A 33 -9.27 0.49 -11.13
CA HIS A 33 -9.67 0.38 -12.53
C HIS A 33 -8.70 1.21 -13.39
N ASN A 34 -7.77 0.52 -14.05
CA ASN A 34 -6.82 1.10 -14.99
C ASN A 34 -6.10 2.36 -14.46
N ASN A 35 -5.58 2.29 -13.23
CA ASN A 35 -4.89 3.38 -12.53
C ASN A 35 -5.69 4.71 -12.39
N GLY A 36 -7.02 4.64 -12.57
CA GLY A 36 -7.91 5.80 -12.62
C GLY A 36 -8.14 6.33 -14.03
N GLU A 37 -7.27 6.02 -14.99
CA GLU A 37 -7.29 6.52 -16.36
C GLU A 37 -8.24 5.70 -17.26
N PHE A 38 -9.53 5.88 -17.10
CA PHE A 38 -10.57 5.22 -17.91
C PHE A 38 -11.67 6.21 -18.31
N THR A 39 -12.26 6.00 -19.48
CA THR A 39 -13.28 6.89 -20.06
C THR A 39 -14.65 6.22 -20.21
N SER A 40 -14.77 4.96 -19.83
CA SER A 40 -16.00 4.19 -19.87
C SER A 40 -16.08 3.23 -18.68
N PRO A 41 -17.29 2.90 -18.19
CA PRO A 41 -17.44 1.94 -17.11
C PRO A 41 -17.11 0.53 -17.56
N ASP A 42 -16.54 -0.26 -16.63
CA ASP A 42 -16.42 -1.70 -16.76
C ASP A 42 -17.53 -2.39 -15.99
N ALA A 43 -18.23 -3.35 -16.62
CA ALA A 43 -19.38 -4.01 -16.04
C ALA A 43 -19.04 -4.84 -14.78
N ASN A 44 -17.84 -5.42 -14.72
CA ASN A 44 -17.40 -6.18 -13.56
C ASN A 44 -17.07 -5.26 -12.38
N TYR A 45 -16.44 -4.11 -12.61
CA TYR A 45 -16.25 -3.09 -11.58
C TYR A 45 -17.59 -2.51 -11.12
N THR A 46 -18.53 -2.21 -12.03
CA THR A 46 -19.89 -1.73 -11.68
C THR A 46 -20.57 -2.72 -10.74
N ARG A 47 -20.51 -4.01 -11.06
CA ARG A 47 -21.06 -5.07 -10.21
C ARG A 47 -20.34 -5.12 -8.87
N LEU A 48 -19.00 -5.15 -8.86
CA LEU A 48 -18.20 -5.28 -7.63
C LEU A 48 -18.44 -4.14 -6.65
N PHE A 49 -18.42 -2.88 -7.11
CA PHE A 49 -18.68 -1.72 -6.26
C PHE A 49 -20.00 -1.86 -5.50
N LYS A 50 -21.06 -2.30 -6.19
CA LYS A 50 -22.39 -2.53 -5.59
C LYS A 50 -22.39 -3.71 -4.63
N GLU A 51 -21.84 -4.87 -5.03
CA GLU A 51 -21.77 -6.07 -4.20
C GLU A 51 -21.00 -5.83 -2.90
N ASN A 52 -19.87 -5.16 -2.99
CA ASN A 52 -19.07 -4.80 -1.81
C ASN A 52 -19.90 -3.94 -0.85
N THR A 53 -20.53 -2.88 -1.36
CA THR A 53 -21.38 -1.99 -0.54
C THR A 53 -22.53 -2.75 0.12
N GLN A 54 -23.21 -3.64 -0.60
CA GLN A 54 -24.30 -4.47 -0.06
C GLN A 54 -23.82 -5.43 1.04
N LYS A 55 -22.58 -5.90 0.94
CA LYS A 55 -21.95 -6.80 1.94
C LYS A 55 -21.21 -6.04 3.06
N GLY A 56 -21.34 -4.72 3.11
CA GLY A 56 -20.74 -3.88 4.14
C GLY A 56 -19.24 -3.59 3.96
N LEU A 57 -18.65 -4.00 2.83
CA LEU A 57 -17.27 -3.66 2.49
C LEU A 57 -17.23 -2.26 1.87
N LYS A 58 -16.40 -1.39 2.44
CA LYS A 58 -16.27 0.00 1.98
C LYS A 58 -15.22 0.10 0.87
N ASN A 59 -15.62 0.60 -0.28
CA ASN A 59 -14.73 0.81 -1.41
C ASN A 59 -14.08 2.19 -1.38
N ILE A 60 -12.79 2.25 -1.71
CA ILE A 60 -12.09 3.48 -2.08
C ILE A 60 -11.50 3.33 -3.48
N ALA A 61 -11.59 4.37 -4.30
CA ALA A 61 -11.18 4.35 -5.69
C ALA A 61 -9.71 4.76 -5.82
N TYR A 62 -8.95 4.06 -6.65
CA TYR A 62 -7.54 4.32 -6.89
C TYR A 62 -7.34 5.37 -7.98
N VAL A 63 -6.54 6.38 -7.71
CA VAL A 63 -6.04 7.36 -8.68
C VAL A 63 -4.58 7.68 -8.35
N HIS A 64 -3.70 7.81 -9.37
CA HIS A 64 -2.29 8.14 -9.13
C HIS A 64 -1.98 9.62 -9.35
N LEU A 65 -0.97 10.12 -8.62
CA LEU A 65 -0.50 11.50 -8.70
C LEU A 65 0.80 11.66 -9.51
N SER A 66 1.44 10.55 -9.90
CA SER A 66 2.74 10.52 -10.60
C SER A 66 3.80 11.40 -9.92
N TYR A 67 3.91 11.31 -8.60
CA TYR A 67 4.90 12.04 -7.79
C TYR A 67 4.94 13.56 -8.05
N GLY A 68 3.77 14.17 -8.26
CA GLY A 68 3.64 15.60 -8.52
C GLY A 68 3.64 16.00 -10.01
N GLU A 69 3.70 15.04 -10.93
CA GLU A 69 3.81 15.33 -12.36
C GLU A 69 2.46 15.52 -13.08
N ARG A 70 1.38 14.90 -12.57
CA ARG A 70 0.03 15.05 -13.14
C ARG A 70 -0.59 16.41 -12.78
N SER A 71 -1.41 16.93 -13.65
CA SER A 71 -2.20 18.13 -13.33
C SER A 71 -3.28 17.79 -12.29
N VAL A 72 -3.62 18.77 -11.47
CA VAL A 72 -4.71 18.63 -10.48
C VAL A 72 -6.04 18.32 -11.18
N ASP A 73 -6.28 18.95 -12.32
CA ASP A 73 -7.53 18.80 -13.07
C ASP A 73 -7.66 17.39 -13.70
N ASP A 74 -6.57 16.79 -14.19
CA ASP A 74 -6.57 15.40 -14.67
C ASP A 74 -6.90 14.42 -13.54
N VAL A 75 -6.29 14.62 -12.35
CA VAL A 75 -6.57 13.80 -11.17
C VAL A 75 -8.05 13.90 -10.75
N LEU A 76 -8.59 15.11 -10.73
CA LEU A 76 -10.01 15.33 -10.38
C LEU A 76 -10.96 14.75 -11.42
N ASN A 77 -10.62 14.81 -12.69
CA ASN A 77 -11.39 14.21 -13.77
C ASN A 77 -11.48 12.67 -13.62
N ASP A 78 -10.37 12.01 -13.24
CA ASP A 78 -10.40 10.57 -12.96
C ASP A 78 -11.30 10.23 -11.77
N VAL A 79 -11.25 11.04 -10.71
CA VAL A 79 -12.18 10.88 -9.57
C VAL A 79 -13.62 11.04 -10.03
N ASP A 80 -13.90 12.02 -10.88
CA ASP A 80 -15.24 12.26 -11.41
C ASP A 80 -15.75 11.09 -12.25
N HIS A 81 -14.90 10.45 -13.03
CA HIS A 81 -15.24 9.21 -13.74
C HIS A 81 -15.63 8.09 -12.79
N TYR A 82 -14.88 7.87 -11.71
CA TYR A 82 -15.26 6.89 -10.69
C TYR A 82 -16.63 7.17 -10.08
N LEU A 83 -16.86 8.41 -9.67
CA LEU A 83 -18.13 8.79 -9.03
C LEU A 83 -19.32 8.71 -10.00
N ALA A 84 -19.13 9.10 -11.26
CA ALA A 84 -20.17 9.07 -12.29
C ALA A 84 -20.51 7.65 -12.74
N PHE A 85 -19.50 6.78 -12.95
CA PHE A 85 -19.75 5.47 -13.52
C PHE A 85 -20.10 4.39 -12.48
N TYR A 86 -19.56 4.50 -11.25
CA TYR A 86 -19.75 3.47 -10.22
C TYR A 86 -20.67 3.91 -9.07
N GLY A 87 -21.08 5.17 -9.06
CA GLY A 87 -21.99 5.76 -8.08
C GLY A 87 -21.31 6.22 -6.80
N ARG A 88 -21.61 7.45 -6.40
CA ARG A 88 -21.06 8.06 -5.18
C ARG A 88 -21.40 7.24 -3.93
N GLU A 89 -22.57 6.66 -3.88
CA GLU A 89 -23.05 5.83 -2.77
C GLU A 89 -22.18 4.58 -2.53
N ASN A 90 -21.53 4.08 -3.58
CA ASN A 90 -20.68 2.90 -3.55
C ASN A 90 -19.20 3.23 -3.25
N ILE A 91 -18.81 4.51 -3.26
CA ILE A 91 -17.44 4.96 -3.08
C ILE A 91 -17.35 5.76 -1.79
N LYS A 92 -16.54 5.29 -0.83
CA LYS A 92 -16.36 5.93 0.48
C LYS A 92 -15.12 6.82 0.55
N GLY A 93 -14.23 6.73 -0.43
CA GLY A 93 -13.02 7.54 -0.46
C GLY A 93 -12.21 7.36 -1.74
N ILE A 94 -11.09 8.06 -1.77
CA ILE A 94 -10.11 8.03 -2.86
C ILE A 94 -8.76 7.64 -2.29
N PHE A 95 -8.08 6.73 -2.96
CA PHE A 95 -6.69 6.37 -2.69
C PHE A 95 -5.81 7.06 -3.72
N LEU A 96 -5.03 8.02 -3.26
CA LEU A 96 -4.11 8.82 -4.06
C LEU A 96 -2.73 8.17 -4.01
N ASP A 97 -2.38 7.42 -5.03
CA ASP A 97 -1.09 6.73 -5.12
C ASP A 97 0.01 7.63 -5.70
N GLU A 98 1.27 7.19 -5.58
CA GLU A 98 2.43 7.93 -6.07
C GLU A 98 2.48 9.38 -5.55
N THR A 99 2.15 9.56 -4.29
CA THR A 99 2.13 10.87 -3.64
C THR A 99 3.56 11.35 -3.33
N GLU A 100 3.86 12.62 -3.63
CA GLU A 100 5.13 13.27 -3.27
C GLU A 100 4.89 14.39 -2.23
N THR A 101 5.67 14.39 -1.14
CA THR A 101 5.51 15.36 -0.04
C THR A 101 6.81 16.11 0.32
N TRP A 102 7.94 15.76 -0.28
CA TRP A 102 9.24 16.40 0.00
C TRP A 102 9.58 17.52 -0.95
N THR A 103 9.01 17.50 -2.17
CA THR A 103 9.14 18.62 -3.12
C THR A 103 8.00 19.62 -2.93
N GLN A 104 8.24 20.91 -3.24
CA GLN A 104 7.17 21.92 -3.20
C GLN A 104 6.04 21.56 -4.17
N LYS A 105 6.42 21.19 -5.42
CA LYS A 105 5.46 20.79 -6.47
C LYS A 105 4.53 19.65 -6.01
N GLY A 106 5.09 18.62 -5.39
CA GLY A 106 4.29 17.49 -4.89
C GLY A 106 3.36 17.89 -3.75
N ARG A 107 3.84 18.71 -2.80
CA ARG A 107 2.99 19.26 -1.73
C ARG A 107 1.84 20.10 -2.26
N ASP A 108 2.12 21.00 -3.21
CA ASP A 108 1.11 21.88 -3.80
C ASP A 108 0.05 21.07 -4.56
N GLN A 109 0.46 20.01 -5.27
CA GLN A 109 -0.45 19.10 -5.95
C GLN A 109 -1.35 18.39 -4.93
N LEU A 110 -0.76 17.71 -3.92
CA LEU A 110 -1.52 16.98 -2.91
C LEU A 110 -2.50 17.89 -2.17
N HIS A 111 -2.01 19.05 -1.70
CA HIS A 111 -2.83 20.06 -1.04
C HIS A 111 -4.02 20.49 -1.90
N SER A 112 -3.76 20.85 -3.16
CA SER A 112 -4.80 21.29 -4.08
C SER A 112 -5.84 20.19 -4.37
N VAL A 113 -5.40 18.96 -4.60
CA VAL A 113 -6.29 17.80 -4.81
C VAL A 113 -7.13 17.56 -3.57
N TYR A 114 -6.52 17.51 -2.39
CA TYR A 114 -7.22 17.28 -1.13
C TYR A 114 -8.29 18.36 -0.87
N GLN A 115 -7.93 19.64 -0.98
CA GLN A 115 -8.87 20.75 -0.76
C GLN A 115 -10.06 20.70 -1.74
N LYS A 116 -9.79 20.46 -3.03
CA LYS A 116 -10.86 20.39 -4.05
C LYS A 116 -11.76 19.17 -3.84
N LEU A 117 -11.22 18.01 -3.45
CA LEU A 117 -12.01 16.81 -3.14
C LEU A 117 -12.88 17.04 -1.89
N LYS A 118 -12.32 17.61 -0.83
CA LYS A 118 -13.09 17.92 0.39
C LYS A 118 -14.15 19.01 0.18
N ALA A 119 -13.89 19.97 -0.69
CA ALA A 119 -14.89 20.97 -1.09
C ALA A 119 -16.04 20.37 -1.91
N LYS A 120 -15.73 19.37 -2.76
CA LYS A 120 -16.73 18.62 -3.55
C LYS A 120 -17.57 17.71 -2.65
N ASP A 121 -16.92 17.01 -1.74
CA ASP A 121 -17.56 16.09 -0.80
C ASP A 121 -16.69 15.90 0.46
N LYS A 122 -17.12 16.52 1.55
CA LYS A 122 -16.41 16.47 2.85
C LYS A 122 -16.34 15.06 3.46
N ASP A 123 -17.25 14.17 3.07
CA ASP A 123 -17.38 12.82 3.62
C ASP A 123 -16.54 11.78 2.85
N LEU A 124 -15.89 12.17 1.74
CA LEU A 124 -14.89 11.33 1.08
C LEU A 124 -13.65 11.18 1.97
N VAL A 125 -13.27 9.93 2.25
CA VAL A 125 -12.01 9.63 2.92
C VAL A 125 -10.87 9.68 1.90
N ILE A 126 -9.86 10.48 2.16
CA ILE A 126 -8.69 10.64 1.29
C ILE A 126 -7.52 9.91 1.92
N VAL A 127 -7.04 8.87 1.24
CA VAL A 127 -5.85 8.10 1.61
C VAL A 127 -4.73 8.46 0.64
N ALA A 128 -3.63 9.01 1.12
CA ALA A 128 -2.47 9.35 0.30
C ALA A 128 -1.35 8.32 0.50
N ASN A 129 -0.91 7.68 -0.57
CA ASN A 129 0.17 6.71 -0.53
C ASN A 129 1.49 7.33 -1.03
N ARG A 130 2.42 7.47 -0.10
CA ARG A 130 3.82 7.77 -0.40
C ARG A 130 4.72 6.52 -0.29
N GLY A 131 4.25 5.48 0.38
CA GLY A 131 5.01 4.25 0.64
C GLY A 131 6.18 4.42 1.61
N THR A 132 6.44 5.65 2.04
CA THR A 132 7.48 6.03 3.00
C THR A 132 7.02 7.27 3.76
N THR A 133 7.87 7.76 4.63
CA THR A 133 7.58 8.89 5.52
C THR A 133 7.12 10.15 4.80
N VAL A 134 6.16 10.81 5.38
CA VAL A 134 5.48 12.01 4.89
C VAL A 134 6.03 13.25 5.59
N ALA A 135 6.26 14.33 4.86
CA ALA A 135 6.67 15.61 5.45
C ALA A 135 5.60 16.14 6.41
N ASP A 136 6.03 16.67 7.56
CA ASP A 136 5.12 17.20 8.59
C ASP A 136 4.20 18.31 8.08
N SER A 137 4.67 19.11 7.12
CA SER A 137 3.89 20.14 6.45
C SER A 137 2.68 19.62 5.69
N SER A 138 2.70 18.36 5.25
CA SER A 138 1.59 17.73 4.52
C SER A 138 0.61 16.96 5.41
N TYR A 139 0.81 16.94 6.72
CA TYR A 139 -0.03 16.16 7.65
C TYR A 139 -1.54 16.44 7.53
N GLN A 140 -1.92 17.64 7.12
CA GLN A 140 -3.33 18.05 6.96
C GLN A 140 -3.92 17.74 5.58
N ASP A 141 -3.09 17.27 4.62
CA ASP A 141 -3.48 17.12 3.23
C ASP A 141 -3.97 15.69 2.87
N ALA A 142 -4.26 14.87 3.87
CA ALA A 142 -5.00 13.63 3.75
C ALA A 142 -5.65 13.23 5.08
N ASP A 143 -6.64 12.35 5.03
CA ASP A 143 -7.25 11.76 6.22
C ASP A 143 -6.41 10.59 6.74
N ILE A 144 -5.77 9.84 5.82
CA ILE A 144 -4.89 8.70 6.12
C ILE A 144 -3.67 8.78 5.19
N PHE A 145 -2.49 8.46 5.70
CA PHE A 145 -1.27 8.35 4.92
C PHE A 145 -0.68 6.95 4.98
N CYS A 146 -0.37 6.35 3.83
CA CYS A 146 0.51 5.19 3.78
C CYS A 146 1.96 5.65 3.94
N THR A 147 2.50 5.47 5.15
CA THR A 147 3.83 5.95 5.55
C THR A 147 4.88 4.85 5.59
N TYR A 148 4.47 3.62 5.37
CA TYR A 148 5.35 2.48 5.21
C TYR A 148 4.80 1.51 4.19
N GLU A 149 5.62 1.19 3.22
CA GLU A 149 5.40 0.14 2.24
C GLU A 149 6.74 -0.56 2.03
N GLY A 150 6.91 -1.70 2.68
CA GLY A 150 8.22 -2.34 2.76
C GLY A 150 8.18 -3.77 3.25
N SER A 151 9.36 -4.44 3.24
CA SER A 151 9.48 -5.83 3.66
C SER A 151 9.23 -6.02 5.15
N ALA A 152 8.69 -7.18 5.53
CA ALA A 152 8.52 -7.57 6.93
C ALA A 152 9.85 -7.56 7.70
N LYS A 153 10.95 -7.93 7.04
CA LYS A 153 12.28 -7.90 7.63
C LYS A 153 12.67 -6.47 8.04
N ASP A 154 12.54 -5.51 7.12
CA ASP A 154 12.88 -4.11 7.42
C ASP A 154 11.92 -3.51 8.43
N TYR A 155 10.65 -3.88 8.39
CA TYR A 155 9.66 -3.45 9.37
C TYR A 155 10.05 -3.84 10.79
N LEU A 156 10.62 -5.01 11.00
CA LEU A 156 11.03 -5.50 12.31
C LEU A 156 12.40 -4.98 12.77
N THR A 157 13.33 -4.71 11.82
CA THR A 157 14.73 -4.44 12.14
C THR A 157 15.16 -3.00 11.89
N ASN A 158 14.66 -2.37 10.83
CA ASN A 158 15.15 -1.09 10.31
C ASN A 158 14.04 -0.04 10.16
N TYR A 159 12.88 -0.25 10.79
CA TYR A 159 11.79 0.71 10.72
C TYR A 159 12.29 2.09 11.18
N ARG A 160 12.23 3.04 10.28
CA ARG A 160 12.68 4.40 10.53
C ARG A 160 11.59 5.16 11.28
N LYS A 161 11.84 5.43 12.56
CA LYS A 161 11.03 6.39 13.35
C LYS A 161 11.35 7.85 13.00
N ASP A 162 12.39 8.08 12.19
CA ASP A 162 13.15 9.34 12.19
C ASP A 162 12.62 10.35 11.18
N VAL A 163 11.51 10.07 10.49
CA VAL A 163 11.22 10.81 9.27
C VAL A 163 9.89 11.55 9.30
N SER A 164 8.92 11.11 10.05
CA SER A 164 7.72 11.90 10.34
C SER A 164 7.61 12.07 11.85
N THR A 165 7.87 13.26 12.35
CA THR A 165 7.78 13.54 13.79
C THR A 165 6.38 13.26 14.33
N TRP A 166 5.36 13.43 13.50
CA TRP A 166 3.97 13.19 13.86
C TRP A 166 3.64 11.70 14.08
N GLU A 167 4.35 10.76 13.45
CA GLU A 167 4.14 9.33 13.70
C GLU A 167 4.61 8.88 15.09
N SER A 168 5.47 9.65 15.72
CA SER A 168 5.91 9.43 17.12
C SER A 168 4.85 9.83 18.13
N ASP A 169 3.89 10.66 17.73
CA ASP A 169 2.78 11.11 18.57
C ASP A 169 1.60 10.15 18.38
N ALA A 170 1.24 9.41 19.42
CA ALA A 170 0.15 8.44 19.41
C ALA A 170 -1.21 9.04 18.95
N SER A 171 -1.44 10.33 19.17
CA SER A 171 -2.66 11.01 18.74
C SER A 171 -2.68 11.25 17.24
N LYS A 172 -1.53 11.50 16.64
CA LYS A 172 -1.35 11.80 15.21
C LYS A 172 -1.13 10.53 14.38
N ALA A 173 -0.45 9.51 14.94
CA ALA A 173 -0.22 8.23 14.29
C ALA A 173 -1.52 7.50 13.87
N LYS A 174 -2.67 7.93 14.37
CA LYS A 174 -4.00 7.46 13.94
C LYS A 174 -4.27 7.65 12.45
N LYS A 175 -3.54 8.53 11.78
CA LYS A 175 -3.61 8.72 10.33
C LYS A 175 -2.67 7.79 9.55
N ALA A 176 -1.84 6.96 10.21
CA ALA A 176 -0.87 6.11 9.52
C ALA A 176 -1.50 4.80 9.01
N MET A 177 -1.08 4.41 7.83
CA MET A 177 -1.32 3.10 7.21
C MET A 177 0.02 2.47 6.85
N HIS A 178 0.16 1.17 7.09
CA HIS A 178 1.35 0.41 6.69
C HIS A 178 0.99 -0.78 5.81
N ILE A 179 1.77 -0.99 4.76
CA ILE A 179 1.74 -2.16 3.89
C ILE A 179 3.05 -2.92 4.11
N ILE A 180 2.94 -4.18 4.54
CA ILE A 180 4.09 -5.02 4.89
C ILE A 180 4.06 -6.25 3.99
N TYR A 181 5.04 -6.36 3.09
CA TYR A 181 5.17 -7.48 2.16
C TYR A 181 6.32 -8.44 2.55
N GLU A 182 6.47 -9.56 1.84
CA GLU A 182 7.47 -10.61 2.13
C GLU A 182 7.38 -11.12 3.58
N ALA A 183 6.18 -11.17 4.12
CA ALA A 183 5.97 -11.58 5.50
C ALA A 183 5.75 -13.09 5.60
N ASN A 184 6.48 -13.76 6.49
CA ASN A 184 6.16 -15.14 6.83
C ASN A 184 4.83 -15.14 7.61
N PRO A 185 3.84 -15.98 7.25
CA PRO A 185 2.56 -16.06 7.95
C PRO A 185 2.69 -16.32 9.47
N ASN A 186 3.75 -17.00 9.88
CA ASN A 186 4.04 -17.22 11.31
C ASN A 186 4.42 -15.92 12.05
N ASP A 187 4.85 -14.90 11.34
CA ASP A 187 5.24 -13.60 11.92
C ASP A 187 4.08 -12.58 11.94
N TYR A 188 2.92 -12.87 11.35
CA TYR A 188 1.80 -11.92 11.26
C TYR A 188 1.39 -11.36 12.61
N GLY A 189 1.29 -12.20 13.64
CA GLY A 189 0.99 -11.76 15.01
C GLY A 189 2.03 -10.79 15.57
N LYS A 190 3.32 -11.05 15.32
CA LYS A 190 4.43 -10.19 15.74
C LYS A 190 4.41 -8.84 14.99
N LEU A 191 4.13 -8.86 13.69
CA LEU A 191 4.03 -7.65 12.87
C LEU A 191 2.86 -6.77 13.32
N LEU A 192 1.69 -7.36 13.59
CA LEU A 192 0.53 -6.65 14.13
C LEU A 192 0.80 -6.06 15.52
N ALA A 193 1.46 -6.81 16.41
CA ALA A 193 1.85 -6.30 17.71
C ALA A 193 2.80 -5.11 17.59
N LYS A 194 3.75 -5.17 16.63
CA LYS A 194 4.68 -4.08 16.36
C LYS A 194 3.99 -2.85 15.78
N ALA A 195 3.01 -3.02 14.91
CA ALA A 195 2.21 -1.91 14.40
C ALA A 195 1.38 -1.24 15.51
N LYS A 196 0.80 -2.04 16.41
CA LYS A 196 0.07 -1.54 17.58
C LYS A 196 0.99 -0.75 18.54
N GLU A 197 2.20 -1.22 18.78
CA GLU A 197 3.23 -0.48 19.53
C GLU A 197 3.53 0.88 18.91
N ARG A 198 3.45 0.97 17.57
CA ARG A 198 3.64 2.21 16.80
C ARG A 198 2.38 3.05 16.65
N HIS A 199 1.29 2.65 17.27
CA HIS A 199 -0.02 3.30 17.18
C HIS A 199 -0.62 3.38 15.78
N VAL A 200 -0.24 2.49 14.86
CA VAL A 200 -0.74 2.45 13.47
C VAL A 200 -2.02 1.63 13.39
N PRO A 201 -3.17 2.24 13.05
CA PRO A 201 -4.45 1.54 13.06
C PRO A 201 -4.71 0.72 11.78
N TYR A 202 -4.10 1.10 10.66
CA TYR A 202 -4.34 0.47 9.37
C TYR A 202 -3.09 -0.28 8.92
N VAL A 203 -3.14 -1.61 8.97
CA VAL A 203 -2.00 -2.44 8.55
C VAL A 203 -2.49 -3.52 7.61
N PHE A 204 -1.83 -3.64 6.46
CA PHE A 204 -1.99 -4.76 5.56
C PHE A 204 -0.69 -5.56 5.53
N ILE A 205 -0.78 -6.87 5.67
CA ILE A 205 0.37 -7.77 5.69
C ILE A 205 0.15 -8.87 4.66
N THR A 206 1.15 -9.09 3.80
CA THR A 206 1.13 -10.14 2.79
C THR A 206 2.45 -10.91 2.75
N SER A 207 2.39 -12.18 2.36
CA SER A 207 3.59 -12.98 2.08
C SER A 207 4.16 -12.72 0.69
N ASP A 208 3.42 -12.01 -0.18
CA ASP A 208 3.87 -11.68 -1.53
C ASP A 208 5.08 -10.75 -1.48
N GLY A 209 5.93 -10.90 -2.51
CA GLY A 209 7.14 -10.09 -2.63
C GLY A 209 6.90 -8.74 -3.28
N SER A 210 7.86 -7.84 -3.14
CA SER A 210 7.83 -6.50 -3.74
C SER A 210 7.71 -6.50 -5.28
N LEU A 211 8.10 -7.59 -5.95
CA LEU A 211 7.99 -7.75 -7.40
C LEU A 211 6.59 -8.19 -7.85
N SER A 212 5.86 -8.91 -7.00
CA SER A 212 4.45 -9.25 -7.22
C SER A 212 3.56 -8.02 -7.07
N TYR A 213 4.02 -7.07 -6.28
CA TYR A 213 3.37 -5.80 -6.03
C TYR A 213 3.13 -4.95 -7.29
N HIS A 214 4.00 -5.07 -8.30
CA HIS A 214 3.85 -4.37 -9.59
C HIS A 214 3.17 -5.21 -10.67
N LYS A 215 2.92 -6.48 -10.42
CA LYS A 215 2.20 -7.36 -11.34
C LYS A 215 0.74 -7.39 -10.94
N THR A 216 -0.08 -6.70 -11.67
CA THR A 216 -1.50 -6.42 -11.50
C THR A 216 -2.43 -7.65 -11.41
N THR A 217 -1.90 -8.86 -11.28
CA THR A 217 -2.66 -10.11 -11.35
C THR A 217 -2.63 -10.97 -10.10
N ASP A 218 -1.69 -10.78 -9.13
CA ASP A 218 -1.31 -11.91 -8.28
C ASP A 218 -1.33 -11.66 -6.76
N TYR A 219 -1.87 -10.55 -6.27
CA TYR A 219 -1.85 -10.26 -4.84
C TYR A 219 -2.55 -11.30 -3.96
N PHE A 220 -3.44 -12.12 -4.55
CA PHE A 220 -4.28 -12.99 -3.75
C PHE A 220 -4.83 -14.22 -4.46
N ASP A 221 -4.48 -14.51 -5.69
CA ASP A 221 -5.02 -15.71 -6.37
C ASP A 221 -4.61 -17.00 -5.65
N GLU A 222 -3.56 -16.94 -4.82
CA GLU A 222 -3.08 -18.10 -4.05
C GLU A 222 -3.38 -18.06 -2.54
N LEU A 223 -3.94 -16.96 -1.95
CA LEU A 223 -3.87 -16.76 -0.51
C LEU A 223 -5.17 -16.48 0.28
N PRO A 224 -6.33 -17.07 -0.02
CA PRO A 224 -7.48 -16.98 0.89
C PRO A 224 -7.13 -17.44 2.31
N THR A 225 -6.25 -18.44 2.43
CA THR A 225 -5.85 -19.02 3.72
C THR A 225 -5.04 -18.05 4.57
N GLN A 226 -4.04 -17.38 3.99
CA GLN A 226 -3.18 -16.44 4.71
C GLN A 226 -3.92 -15.16 5.05
N PHE A 227 -4.75 -14.65 4.15
CA PHE A 227 -5.62 -13.53 4.45
C PHE A 227 -6.62 -13.85 5.56
N ASN A 228 -7.22 -15.04 5.56
CA ASN A 228 -8.11 -15.49 6.63
C ASN A 228 -7.38 -15.61 7.98
N GLN A 229 -6.11 -16.03 7.98
CA GLN A 229 -5.27 -16.02 9.17
C GLN A 229 -5.05 -14.58 9.68
N LEU A 230 -4.69 -13.65 8.80
CA LEU A 230 -4.52 -12.24 9.13
C LEU A 230 -5.82 -11.64 9.69
N ALA A 231 -6.96 -11.89 9.03
CA ALA A 231 -8.27 -11.44 9.48
C ALA A 231 -8.64 -11.99 10.85
N SER A 232 -8.32 -13.27 11.14
CA SER A 232 -8.52 -13.88 12.45
C SER A 232 -7.68 -13.20 13.55
N LEU A 233 -6.41 -12.90 13.25
CA LEU A 233 -5.54 -12.17 14.18
C LEU A 233 -6.06 -10.75 14.46
N TYR A 234 -6.60 -10.06 13.46
CA TYR A 234 -7.24 -8.75 13.68
C TYR A 234 -8.46 -8.84 14.58
N ARG A 235 -9.31 -9.86 14.41
CA ARG A 235 -10.48 -10.07 15.27
C ARG A 235 -10.08 -10.32 16.73
N THR A 236 -9.04 -11.10 16.93
CA THR A 236 -8.56 -11.43 18.30
C THR A 236 -7.83 -10.26 18.95
N SER A 237 -7.04 -9.50 18.20
CA SER A 237 -6.28 -8.34 18.71
C SER A 237 -7.16 -7.15 19.09
N ASN A 238 -8.37 -7.05 18.53
CA ASN A 238 -9.32 -5.96 18.76
C ASN A 238 -10.44 -6.31 19.75
N LYS A 239 -10.49 -7.54 20.26
CA LYS A 239 -11.41 -7.85 21.37
C LYS A 239 -11.01 -7.03 22.60
N PRO A 240 -11.97 -6.41 23.32
CA PRO A 240 -11.69 -5.84 24.63
C PRO A 240 -11.05 -6.92 25.50
N VAL A 241 -9.94 -6.59 26.13
CA VAL A 241 -9.35 -7.48 27.15
C VAL A 241 -10.38 -7.53 28.29
N GLU A 242 -11.11 -8.63 28.42
CA GLU A 242 -11.86 -8.90 29.65
C GLU A 242 -10.84 -8.84 30.76
N LYS A 243 -10.99 -7.86 31.67
CA LYS A 243 -10.16 -7.81 32.89
C LYS A 243 -10.31 -9.16 33.61
N PRO A 244 -9.21 -9.86 33.89
CA PRO A 244 -9.31 -11.02 34.74
C PRO A 244 -10.00 -10.62 36.05
N ALA A 245 -11.02 -11.36 36.47
CA ALA A 245 -11.64 -11.16 37.77
C ALA A 245 -10.53 -11.14 38.82
N GLU A 246 -10.41 -10.03 39.56
CA GLU A 246 -9.48 -9.91 40.68
C GLU A 246 -9.74 -11.04 41.68
N LYS A 247 -8.93 -12.09 41.61
CA LYS A 247 -8.81 -12.99 42.74
C LYS A 247 -8.11 -12.23 43.87
N LEU A 248 -8.85 -11.98 44.92
CA LEU A 248 -8.31 -11.50 46.18
C LEU A 248 -7.15 -12.43 46.59
N VAL A 249 -5.93 -11.96 46.40
CA VAL A 249 -4.72 -12.62 46.89
C VAL A 249 -4.48 -12.08 48.29
N GLU A 250 -4.70 -12.95 49.31
CA GLU A 250 -4.28 -12.71 50.68
C GLU A 250 -2.76 -12.42 50.70
N LYS A 251 -2.37 -11.38 51.40
CA LYS A 251 -0.97 -10.97 51.54
C LYS A 251 -0.18 -12.04 52.33
N PRO A 252 0.96 -12.50 51.80
CA PRO A 252 1.88 -13.30 52.60
C PRO A 252 2.63 -12.42 53.62
N VAL A 253 2.72 -12.93 54.84
CA VAL A 253 3.46 -12.36 55.96
C VAL A 253 4.97 -12.43 55.66
N GLU A 254 5.68 -11.32 55.74
CA GLU A 254 7.13 -11.24 55.62
C GLU A 254 7.87 -11.95 56.74
N LYS A 255 8.79 -12.84 56.38
CA LYS A 255 9.84 -13.33 57.28
C LYS A 255 11.14 -12.60 56.98
N PRO A 256 11.96 -12.29 58.02
CA PRO A 256 13.20 -11.51 57.86
C PRO A 256 14.27 -12.31 57.10
N VAL A 257 14.96 -11.67 56.16
CA VAL A 257 16.08 -12.23 55.41
C VAL A 257 17.39 -11.85 56.09
N GLU A 258 18.15 -12.86 56.53
CA GLU A 258 19.54 -12.73 57.03
C GLU A 258 20.49 -12.40 55.85
N LYS A 259 21.43 -11.48 56.10
CA LYS A 259 22.51 -11.12 55.16
C LYS A 259 23.56 -12.20 55.07
N PRO A 260 24.03 -12.61 53.88
CA PRO A 260 25.26 -13.39 53.76
C PRO A 260 26.52 -12.51 53.77
N ALA A 261 27.56 -13.04 54.42
CA ALA A 261 28.87 -12.43 54.57
C ALA A 261 29.70 -12.33 53.26
N GLU A 262 30.49 -11.28 53.16
CA GLU A 262 31.47 -11.04 52.13
C GLU A 262 32.60 -12.07 52.12
N LYS A 263 33.03 -12.54 50.95
CA LYS A 263 34.31 -13.23 50.71
C LYS A 263 35.19 -12.43 49.72
N PRO A 264 36.52 -12.53 49.87
CA PRO A 264 37.46 -11.55 49.29
C PRO A 264 37.73 -11.76 47.82
N ALA A 265 38.18 -10.65 47.18
CA ALA A 265 38.54 -10.52 45.78
C ALA A 265 39.75 -11.42 45.39
N ASP A 266 39.61 -12.11 44.26
CA ASP A 266 40.71 -12.76 43.55
C ASP A 266 41.07 -11.98 42.27
N ASN A 267 42.37 -11.75 42.10
CA ASN A 267 42.98 -10.98 41.05
C ASN A 267 42.93 -11.69 39.68
N GLY A 268 41.96 -11.36 38.84
CA GLY A 268 41.83 -11.88 37.47
C GLY A 268 42.04 -10.86 36.36
N THR A 269 43.04 -9.99 36.44
CA THR A 269 43.24 -8.90 35.45
C THR A 269 43.75 -9.37 34.09
N SER A 270 44.41 -10.54 33.97
CA SER A 270 44.97 -11.05 32.70
C SER A 270 43.88 -11.60 31.71
N SER A 271 42.84 -12.23 32.23
CA SER A 271 41.76 -12.82 31.38
C SER A 271 40.79 -11.79 30.79
N PHE A 272 40.67 -10.62 31.43
CA PHE A 272 39.73 -9.57 30.98
C PHE A 272 40.26 -8.83 29.74
N PHE A 273 41.57 -8.54 29.67
CA PHE A 273 42.17 -7.88 28.50
C PHE A 273 42.19 -8.78 27.25
N SER A 274 42.40 -10.08 27.40
CA SER A 274 42.33 -11.03 26.29
C SER A 274 40.93 -11.09 25.69
N LYS A 275 39.89 -11.17 26.50
CA LYS A 275 38.51 -11.19 26.07
C LYS A 275 38.04 -9.86 25.42
N MET A 276 38.61 -8.72 25.82
CA MET A 276 38.33 -7.43 25.18
C MET A 276 38.95 -7.33 23.78
N THR A 277 40.17 -7.84 23.57
CA THR A 277 40.82 -7.83 22.25
C THR A 277 40.13 -8.78 21.28
N ASP A 278 39.66 -9.94 21.73
CA ASP A 278 38.91 -10.87 20.88
C ASP A 278 37.54 -10.33 20.48
N ARG A 279 36.82 -9.69 21.41
CA ARG A 279 35.57 -8.98 21.08
C ARG A 279 35.76 -7.81 20.10
N ALA A 280 36.89 -7.10 20.22
CA ALA A 280 37.18 -6.01 19.29
C ALA A 280 37.47 -6.53 17.88
N LYS A 281 38.23 -7.64 17.76
CA LYS A 281 38.51 -8.32 16.49
C LYS A 281 37.23 -8.88 15.85
N GLU A 282 36.38 -9.51 16.63
CA GLU A 282 35.08 -10.04 16.16
C GLU A 282 34.15 -8.91 15.68
N LYS A 283 34.11 -7.79 16.41
CA LYS A 283 33.34 -6.60 16.00
C LYS A 283 33.85 -5.97 14.71
N ALA A 284 35.18 -5.96 14.51
CA ALA A 284 35.78 -5.47 13.28
C ALA A 284 35.47 -6.39 12.09
N ARG A 285 35.56 -7.72 12.27
CA ARG A 285 35.20 -8.72 11.27
C ARG A 285 33.74 -8.62 10.84
N LEU A 286 32.81 -8.54 11.80
CA LEU A 286 31.38 -8.33 11.54
C LEU A 286 31.08 -7.02 10.82
N LYS A 287 31.82 -5.95 11.11
CA LYS A 287 31.68 -4.67 10.41
C LYS A 287 32.15 -4.76 8.96
N GLU A 288 33.23 -5.47 8.69
CA GLU A 288 33.75 -5.70 7.34
C GLU A 288 32.79 -6.58 6.52
N GLU A 289 32.29 -7.66 7.12
CA GLU A 289 31.31 -8.57 6.48
C GLU A 289 30.00 -7.85 6.11
N ARG A 290 29.48 -7.02 7.02
CA ARG A 290 28.32 -6.16 6.74
C ARG A 290 28.60 -5.12 5.64
N ALA A 291 29.82 -4.59 5.56
CA ALA A 291 30.20 -3.65 4.51
C ALA A 291 30.25 -4.34 3.14
N LYS A 292 30.79 -5.55 3.07
CA LYS A 292 30.82 -6.38 1.85
C LYS A 292 29.40 -6.79 1.40
N GLU A 293 28.57 -7.21 2.33
CA GLU A 293 27.16 -7.54 2.05
C GLU A 293 26.38 -6.32 1.52
N LYS A 294 26.58 -5.15 2.14
CA LYS A 294 25.96 -3.89 1.70
C LYS A 294 26.42 -3.47 0.30
N ALA A 295 27.69 -3.68 -0.02
CA ALA A 295 28.23 -3.39 -1.36
C ALA A 295 27.62 -4.34 -2.41
N ARG A 296 27.54 -5.64 -2.11
CA ARG A 296 26.90 -6.64 -2.98
C ARG A 296 25.43 -6.32 -3.26
N LEU A 297 24.66 -6.03 -2.21
CA LEU A 297 23.25 -5.65 -2.33
C LEU A 297 23.07 -4.36 -3.15
N LYS A 298 23.98 -3.39 -3.01
CA LYS A 298 23.92 -2.15 -3.81
C LYS A 298 24.17 -2.43 -5.30
N GLU A 299 25.11 -3.31 -5.61
CA GLU A 299 25.40 -3.71 -6.99
C GLU A 299 24.22 -4.50 -7.60
N GLU A 300 23.65 -5.43 -6.85
CA GLU A 300 22.51 -6.24 -7.27
C GLU A 300 21.28 -5.34 -7.56
N ARG A 301 20.97 -4.38 -6.67
CA ARG A 301 19.92 -3.38 -6.91
C ARG A 301 20.19 -2.49 -8.12
N ALA A 302 21.44 -2.15 -8.39
CA ALA A 302 21.80 -1.36 -9.56
C ALA A 302 21.57 -2.16 -10.87
N LYS A 303 21.93 -3.44 -10.89
CA LYS A 303 21.69 -4.35 -12.02
C LYS A 303 20.19 -4.57 -12.26
N GLU A 304 19.43 -4.78 -11.18
CA GLU A 304 17.98 -4.93 -11.25
C GLU A 304 17.30 -3.68 -11.79
N LYS A 305 17.68 -2.50 -11.28
CA LYS A 305 17.17 -1.21 -11.77
C LYS A 305 17.48 -0.97 -13.26
N ALA A 306 18.64 -1.41 -13.72
CA ALA A 306 19.01 -1.30 -15.13
C ALA A 306 18.15 -2.22 -16.00
N ARG A 307 17.92 -3.47 -15.54
CA ARG A 307 17.04 -4.44 -16.23
C ARG A 307 15.62 -3.94 -16.33
N LEU A 308 15.05 -3.43 -15.24
CA LEU A 308 13.69 -2.88 -15.21
C LEU A 308 13.52 -1.68 -16.14
N LYS A 309 14.53 -0.80 -16.22
CA LYS A 309 14.52 0.32 -17.16
C LYS A 309 14.49 -0.16 -18.62
N GLU A 310 15.25 -1.19 -18.95
CA GLU A 310 15.30 -1.75 -20.30
C GLU A 310 13.97 -2.43 -20.65
N GLU A 311 13.40 -3.19 -19.72
CA GLU A 311 12.10 -3.86 -19.90
C GLU A 311 10.97 -2.84 -20.10
N HIS A 312 10.93 -1.79 -19.30
CA HIS A 312 9.97 -0.70 -19.44
C HIS A 312 10.13 0.09 -20.77
N ALA A 313 11.38 0.27 -21.22
CA ALA A 313 11.62 0.89 -22.53
C ALA A 313 11.11 0.03 -23.69
N LYS A 314 11.30 -1.30 -23.62
CA LYS A 314 10.78 -2.26 -24.59
C LYS A 314 9.25 -2.29 -24.62
N GLU A 315 8.63 -2.28 -23.44
CA GLU A 315 7.17 -2.24 -23.32
C GLU A 315 6.57 -0.95 -23.91
N LYS A 316 7.18 0.21 -23.57
CA LYS A 316 6.78 1.50 -24.13
C LYS A 316 6.91 1.56 -25.66
N ALA A 317 7.95 0.94 -26.21
CA ALA A 317 8.14 0.85 -27.66
C ALA A 317 7.04 -0.02 -28.30
N ARG A 318 6.71 -1.16 -27.68
CA ARG A 318 5.64 -2.07 -28.14
C ARG A 318 4.28 -1.38 -28.14
N LEU A 319 3.92 -0.70 -27.04
CA LEU A 319 2.66 0.06 -26.94
C LEU A 319 2.57 1.20 -27.96
N LYS A 320 3.69 1.87 -28.24
CA LYS A 320 3.74 2.91 -29.26
C LYS A 320 3.48 2.34 -30.67
N GLU A 321 4.04 1.20 -30.98
CA GLU A 321 3.83 0.49 -32.25
C GLU A 321 2.37 0.02 -32.39
N GLU A 322 1.80 -0.55 -31.33
CA GLU A 322 0.41 -1.01 -31.31
C GLU A 322 -0.58 0.14 -31.53
N ARG A 323 -0.38 1.28 -30.83
CA ARG A 323 -1.18 2.50 -31.05
C ARG A 323 -1.02 3.06 -32.47
N ALA A 324 0.16 2.95 -33.07
CA ALA A 324 0.37 3.38 -34.44
C ALA A 324 -0.39 2.47 -35.44
N LYS A 325 -0.39 1.16 -35.25
CA LYS A 325 -1.15 0.20 -36.04
C LYS A 325 -2.66 0.42 -35.91
N GLU A 326 -3.15 0.64 -34.70
CA GLU A 326 -4.57 0.93 -34.45
C GLU A 326 -5.00 2.25 -35.12
N LYS A 327 -4.19 3.30 -35.00
CA LYS A 327 -4.45 4.60 -35.67
C LYS A 327 -4.47 4.47 -37.20
N ALA A 328 -3.60 3.63 -37.76
CA ALA A 328 -3.59 3.37 -39.20
C ALA A 328 -4.86 2.61 -39.62
N ARG A 329 -5.29 1.59 -38.87
CA ARG A 329 -6.52 0.83 -39.10
C ARG A 329 -7.75 1.75 -39.09
N LEU A 330 -7.88 2.56 -38.06
CA LEU A 330 -8.99 3.52 -37.93
C LEU A 330 -9.04 4.55 -39.07
N LYS A 331 -7.86 4.98 -39.55
CA LYS A 331 -7.77 5.89 -40.70
C LYS A 331 -8.23 5.23 -41.99
N GLU A 332 -7.90 3.98 -42.22
CA GLU A 332 -8.34 3.20 -43.36
C GLU A 332 -9.85 2.93 -43.32
N GLU A 333 -10.39 2.58 -42.18
CA GLU A 333 -11.81 2.35 -41.95
C GLU A 333 -12.65 3.61 -42.24
N ARG A 334 -12.21 4.77 -41.73
CA ARG A 334 -12.82 6.08 -42.03
C ARG A 334 -12.74 6.43 -43.51
N ALA A 335 -11.67 6.05 -44.19
CA ALA A 335 -11.53 6.31 -45.65
C ALA A 335 -12.51 5.44 -46.44
N LYS A 336 -12.68 4.16 -46.05
CA LYS A 336 -13.66 3.23 -46.65
C LYS A 336 -15.10 3.70 -46.44
N GLU A 337 -15.43 4.16 -45.25
CA GLU A 337 -16.75 4.68 -44.90
C GLU A 337 -17.08 5.95 -45.70
N LYS A 338 -16.09 6.89 -45.81
CA LYS A 338 -16.24 8.11 -46.61
C LYS A 338 -16.42 7.81 -48.09
N ALA A 339 -15.74 6.78 -48.64
CA ALA A 339 -15.91 6.34 -50.00
C ALA A 339 -17.31 5.73 -50.24
N ARG A 340 -17.79 4.92 -49.30
CA ARG A 340 -19.14 4.34 -49.32
C ARG A 340 -20.25 5.41 -49.32
N LEU A 341 -20.15 6.40 -48.42
CA LEU A 341 -21.10 7.52 -48.37
C LEU A 341 -21.12 8.34 -49.64
N LYS A 342 -19.96 8.59 -50.23
CA LYS A 342 -19.88 9.28 -51.54
C LYS A 342 -20.56 8.50 -52.68
N ALA A 343 -20.37 7.16 -52.68
CA ALA A 343 -21.03 6.29 -53.68
C ALA A 343 -22.57 6.24 -53.52
N GLU A 344 -23.06 6.20 -52.26
CA GLU A 344 -24.49 6.30 -51.98
C GLU A 344 -25.10 7.64 -52.41
N GLN A 345 -24.40 8.73 -52.12
CA GLN A 345 -24.85 10.06 -52.58
C GLN A 345 -24.88 10.19 -54.11
N ALA A 346 -23.89 9.60 -54.82
CA ALA A 346 -23.89 9.56 -56.28
C ALA A 346 -25.10 8.79 -56.84
N LYS A 347 -25.36 7.60 -56.30
CA LYS A 347 -26.55 6.81 -56.71
C LYS A 347 -27.87 7.48 -56.36
N ALA A 348 -27.96 8.22 -55.27
CA ALA A 348 -29.17 8.99 -54.92
C ALA A 348 -29.40 10.15 -55.90
N ARG A 349 -28.34 10.82 -56.35
CA ARG A 349 -28.44 11.91 -57.39
C ARG A 349 -28.82 11.36 -58.74
N GLU A 350 -28.40 10.16 -59.11
CA GLU A 350 -28.76 9.51 -60.38
C GLU A 350 -30.22 9.06 -60.41
N ARG A 351 -30.79 8.63 -59.27
CA ARG A 351 -32.20 8.27 -59.13
C ARG A 351 -33.16 9.46 -59.08
N ALA A 352 -32.64 10.68 -58.81
CA ALA A 352 -33.41 11.91 -58.74
C ALA A 352 -33.42 12.70 -60.07
N ARG A 353 -32.70 12.23 -61.08
CA ARG A 353 -32.75 12.66 -62.46
C ARG A 353 -33.67 11.75 -63.31
#